data_f1a6d262817a2f0365eef8c9498be300
#
_entry.id   f1a6d262817a2f0365eef8c9498be300
#
_cell.length_a   1.000
_cell.length_b   1.000
_cell.length_c   1.000
_cell.angle_alpha   90.00
_cell.angle_beta   90.00
_cell.angle_gamma   90.00
#
_symmetry.space_group_name_H-M   'P 1'
#
loop_
_entity.id
_entity.type
_entity.pdbx_description
1 polymer ?
#
loop_
_entity_poly.entity_id
_entity_poly.type
_entity_poly.pdbx_seq_one_letter_code
_entity_poly.pdbx_strand_id
1 'polypeptide(L)'
;MPLNLNKKTGDTFSATEVNAIGAAIDKNEADIAELRSSMMYWYVDYDEGNNTVLSVGGNMEIRQNYFDMCGRIIVNKNGDAARLRANDSNYFEDGTAAIHDGSYGQTMAYRPPLYGKVVRLSESVVRVYKSPTPMQGFSLLYDTIVEGAFLGSTQTIEGKVCLMSIANTLPKDSISMSTAWGYAQNYGKDWGLMNWTAWNADNLLAHDFCKNRNVRPTLGSGIIGGTNSGTAAGVAYTIPSGCTLSLGNATGKVSVTAPDTTEQFSEVSLFGKESAWGKKWQFIAGNIHNGSTIYIWDDNKVVNRNPPSGVNYRTAYFNNDTNSSGKCPIKMAFGEKADLLPTNFQASDNTTLNYAAAWYMNGGGEILLGGGGACHGSYCAPGCVYASCVFGTSSWDFVPRLSYYGKLNFVNGKELVAAAG
;
A
#
# COMPACT_ATOMS: atom_id res chain seq x y z
N MET A 1 6.52 7.69 51.35
CA MET A 1 7.90 8.06 51.78
C MET A 1 8.72 8.31 50.53
N PRO A 2 9.49 9.39 50.43
CA PRO A 2 10.40 9.53 49.27
C PRO A 2 11.46 8.44 49.35
N LEU A 3 11.68 7.75 48.22
CA LEU A 3 12.74 6.77 48.06
C LEU A 3 14.10 7.44 48.34
N ASN A 4 14.84 6.89 49.27
CA ASN A 4 16.20 7.37 49.53
C ASN A 4 17.15 6.73 48.53
N LEU A 5 17.41 7.44 47.43
CA LEU A 5 18.30 6.99 46.33
C LEU A 5 19.79 7.17 46.63
N ASN A 6 20.18 7.56 47.87
CA ASN A 6 21.57 7.81 48.25
C ASN A 6 22.32 6.57 48.79
N LYS A 7 21.85 5.35 48.45
CA LYS A 7 22.58 4.12 48.83
C LYS A 7 23.85 3.96 48.02
N LYS A 8 24.93 3.55 48.71
CA LYS A 8 26.24 3.29 48.10
C LYS A 8 26.33 1.84 47.65
N THR A 9 27.28 1.56 46.78
CA THR A 9 27.62 0.17 46.37
C THR A 9 27.88 -0.67 47.62
N GLY A 10 27.13 -1.77 47.81
CA GLY A 10 27.24 -2.67 48.96
C GLY A 10 26.12 -2.54 50.01
N ASP A 11 25.27 -1.50 49.91
CA ASP A 11 24.11 -1.37 50.79
C ASP A 11 23.01 -2.37 50.38
N THR A 12 22.40 -3.02 51.38
CA THR A 12 21.24 -3.89 51.17
C THR A 12 19.94 -3.11 51.27
N PHE A 13 18.99 -3.44 50.38
CA PHE A 13 17.62 -2.92 50.45
C PHE A 13 16.79 -3.76 51.43
N SER A 14 16.02 -3.13 52.29
CA SER A 14 15.02 -3.83 53.09
C SER A 14 13.85 -4.29 52.20
N ALA A 15 13.09 -5.28 52.65
CA ALA A 15 11.89 -5.74 51.94
C ALA A 15 10.90 -4.59 51.73
N THR A 16 10.77 -3.66 52.68
CA THR A 16 9.91 -2.48 52.55
C THR A 16 10.38 -1.53 51.45
N GLU A 17 11.69 -1.32 51.32
CA GLU A 17 12.25 -0.48 50.24
C GLU A 17 12.08 -1.14 48.86
N VAL A 18 12.30 -2.44 48.77
CA VAL A 18 12.05 -3.21 47.52
C VAL A 18 10.60 -3.13 47.10
N ASN A 19 9.65 -3.30 48.05
CA ASN A 19 8.22 -3.17 47.79
C ASN A 19 7.84 -1.74 47.38
N ALA A 20 8.45 -0.72 48.00
CA ALA A 20 8.21 0.67 47.61
C ALA A 20 8.74 1.02 46.21
N ILE A 21 9.88 0.44 45.82
CA ILE A 21 10.42 0.54 44.45
C ILE A 21 9.46 -0.13 43.47
N GLY A 22 9.01 -1.37 43.75
CA GLY A 22 8.04 -2.08 42.93
C GLY A 22 6.76 -1.26 42.69
N ALA A 23 6.16 -0.77 43.77
CA ALA A 23 4.95 0.07 43.69
C ALA A 23 5.16 1.38 42.91
N ALA A 24 6.35 1.99 42.99
CA ALA A 24 6.67 3.17 42.19
C ALA A 24 6.86 2.84 40.68
N ILE A 25 7.42 1.70 40.38
CA ILE A 25 7.52 1.21 39.00
C ILE A 25 6.12 0.96 38.40
N ASP A 26 5.29 0.20 39.12
CA ASP A 26 3.91 -0.11 38.69
C ASP A 26 3.08 1.17 38.47
N LYS A 27 3.24 2.15 39.34
CA LYS A 27 2.57 3.45 39.17
C LYS A 27 3.06 4.21 37.96
N ASN A 28 4.37 4.25 37.72
CA ASN A 28 4.94 4.92 36.56
C ASN A 28 4.50 4.23 35.24
N GLU A 29 4.41 2.90 35.24
CA GLU A 29 3.91 2.14 34.08
C GLU A 29 2.44 2.47 33.80
N ALA A 30 1.61 2.57 34.85
CA ALA A 30 0.20 2.98 34.71
C ALA A 30 0.07 4.42 34.21
N ASP A 31 0.82 5.38 34.76
CA ASP A 31 0.83 6.77 34.33
C ASP A 31 1.29 6.90 32.84
N ILE A 32 2.28 6.14 32.45
CA ILE A 32 2.75 6.06 31.04
C ILE A 32 1.66 5.46 30.12
N ALA A 33 0.97 4.41 30.57
CA ALA A 33 -0.11 3.79 29.81
C ALA A 33 -1.29 4.76 29.60
N GLU A 34 -1.68 5.49 30.66
CA GLU A 34 -2.71 6.52 30.60
C GLU A 34 -2.32 7.66 29.65
N LEU A 35 -1.07 8.16 29.75
CA LEU A 35 -0.56 9.19 28.84
C LEU A 35 -0.56 8.72 27.38
N ARG A 36 -0.15 7.48 27.12
CA ARG A 36 -0.18 6.92 25.77
C ARG A 36 -1.61 6.78 25.23
N SER A 37 -2.56 6.36 26.06
CA SER A 37 -3.97 6.23 25.67
C SER A 37 -4.62 7.57 25.34
N SER A 38 -4.16 8.67 25.92
CA SER A 38 -4.63 10.03 25.62
C SER A 38 -4.10 10.60 24.31
N MET A 39 -3.06 10.00 23.71
CA MET A 39 -2.53 10.44 22.42
C MET A 39 -3.50 10.08 21.29
N MET A 40 -3.79 11.05 20.43
CA MET A 40 -4.63 10.85 19.23
C MET A 40 -3.81 10.46 18.00
N TYR A 41 -2.63 9.87 18.19
CA TYR A 41 -1.70 9.49 17.15
C TYR A 41 -0.84 8.28 17.56
N TRP A 42 -0.30 7.61 16.56
CA TRP A 42 0.82 6.69 16.70
C TRP A 42 2.00 7.15 15.83
N TYR A 43 3.12 6.47 15.93
CA TYR A 43 4.29 6.76 15.10
C TYR A 43 5.08 5.51 14.76
N VAL A 44 5.88 5.64 13.72
CA VAL A 44 6.88 4.65 13.31
C VAL A 44 8.23 5.36 13.21
N ASP A 45 9.24 4.81 13.86
CA ASP A 45 10.61 5.26 13.76
C ASP A 45 11.35 4.43 12.71
N TYR A 46 11.99 5.11 11.80
CA TYR A 46 12.77 4.50 10.74
C TYR A 46 14.25 4.88 10.88
N ASP A 47 15.13 3.90 10.71
CA ASP A 47 16.54 4.15 10.47
C ASP A 47 16.77 4.21 8.95
N GLU A 48 17.03 5.40 8.43
CA GLU A 48 17.31 5.61 7.01
C GLU A 48 18.69 5.06 6.62
N GLY A 49 19.64 5.02 7.56
CA GLY A 49 20.99 4.49 7.32
C GLY A 49 21.01 2.98 7.12
N ASN A 50 20.27 2.24 7.96
CA ASN A 50 20.13 0.79 7.89
C ASN A 50 18.86 0.33 7.17
N ASN A 51 18.04 1.28 6.73
CA ASN A 51 16.80 1.04 5.99
C ASN A 51 15.82 0.10 6.71
N THR A 52 15.61 0.29 8.00
CA THR A 52 14.78 -0.56 8.85
C THR A 52 13.77 0.23 9.67
N VAL A 53 12.78 -0.44 10.23
CA VAL A 53 11.90 0.09 11.29
C VAL A 53 12.54 -0.19 12.64
N LEU A 54 12.72 0.85 13.45
CA LEU A 54 13.28 0.76 14.79
C LEU A 54 12.21 0.50 15.84
N SER A 55 11.10 1.24 15.75
CA SER A 55 10.01 1.15 16.72
C SER A 55 8.67 1.55 16.12
N VAL A 56 7.61 1.06 16.74
CA VAL A 56 6.23 1.56 16.57
C VAL A 56 5.70 1.90 17.93
N GLY A 57 5.19 3.11 18.11
CA GLY A 57 4.74 3.60 19.42
C GLY A 57 3.61 4.64 19.33
N GLY A 58 3.31 5.28 20.45
CA GLY A 58 2.14 6.13 20.61
C GLY A 58 0.90 5.33 21.02
N ASN A 59 -0.28 5.78 20.63
CA ASN A 59 -1.52 5.09 20.95
C ASN A 59 -1.77 3.92 19.98
N MET A 60 -1.56 2.70 20.48
CA MET A 60 -1.69 1.49 19.67
C MET A 60 -3.14 1.11 19.40
N GLU A 61 -4.10 1.57 20.23
CA GLU A 61 -5.53 1.40 20.00
C GLU A 61 -5.99 2.26 18.81
N ILE A 62 -5.58 3.52 18.76
CA ILE A 62 -5.85 4.41 17.60
C ILE A 62 -5.28 3.82 16.31
N ARG A 63 -4.05 3.27 16.39
CA ARG A 63 -3.45 2.57 15.25
C ARG A 63 -4.29 1.36 14.81
N GLN A 64 -4.71 0.52 15.75
CA GLN A 64 -5.51 -0.66 15.43
C GLN A 64 -6.86 -0.26 14.86
N ASN A 65 -7.55 0.70 15.48
CA ASN A 65 -8.82 1.23 14.98
C ASN A 65 -8.70 1.79 13.55
N TYR A 66 -7.57 2.46 13.24
CA TYR A 66 -7.32 2.90 11.87
C TYR A 66 -7.20 1.71 10.90
N PHE A 67 -6.48 0.67 11.27
CA PHE A 67 -6.36 -0.55 10.45
C PHE A 67 -7.69 -1.26 10.26
N ASP A 68 -8.53 -1.31 11.30
CA ASP A 68 -9.86 -1.92 11.26
C ASP A 68 -10.85 -1.13 10.38
N MET A 69 -10.63 0.18 10.22
CA MET A 69 -11.37 1.00 9.25
C MET A 69 -10.97 0.75 7.80
N CYS A 70 -9.76 0.24 7.55
CA CYS A 70 -9.31 -0.14 6.22
C CYS A 70 -9.96 -1.45 5.80
N GLY A 71 -10.36 -1.60 4.53
CA GLY A 71 -10.92 -2.85 4.07
C GLY A 71 -11.64 -2.77 2.75
N ARG A 72 -12.35 -3.84 2.41
CA ARG A 72 -13.09 -3.93 1.15
C ARG A 72 -14.47 -3.28 1.24
N ILE A 73 -14.83 -2.64 0.14
CA ILE A 73 -16.16 -2.08 -0.12
C ILE A 73 -16.57 -2.46 -1.55
N ILE A 74 -17.84 -2.43 -1.85
CA ILE A 74 -18.32 -2.38 -3.25
C ILE A 74 -18.80 -0.96 -3.49
N VAL A 75 -18.36 -0.37 -4.61
CA VAL A 75 -18.70 1.00 -5.03
C VAL A 75 -19.38 0.95 -6.38
N ASN A 76 -20.61 1.45 -6.50
CA ASN A 76 -21.31 1.54 -7.77
C ASN A 76 -20.82 2.76 -8.61
N LYS A 77 -21.32 2.87 -9.84
CA LYS A 77 -20.93 3.93 -10.79
C LYS A 77 -21.14 5.34 -10.23
N ASN A 78 -22.12 5.52 -9.33
CA ASN A 78 -22.53 6.81 -8.78
C ASN A 78 -21.81 7.17 -7.46
N GLY A 79 -21.02 6.27 -6.89
CA GLY A 79 -20.29 6.48 -5.64
C GLY A 79 -21.03 5.98 -4.39
N ASP A 80 -22.21 5.32 -4.53
CA ASP A 80 -22.77 4.60 -3.39
C ASP A 80 -21.87 3.42 -3.08
N ALA A 81 -21.58 3.23 -1.80
CA ALA A 81 -20.61 2.27 -1.32
C ALA A 81 -21.15 1.47 -0.14
N ALA A 82 -20.91 0.17 -0.11
CA ALA A 82 -21.26 -0.66 1.03
C ALA A 82 -20.02 -1.46 1.49
N ARG A 83 -19.84 -1.53 2.82
CA ARG A 83 -18.74 -2.26 3.43
C ARG A 83 -18.97 -3.76 3.37
N LEU A 84 -17.89 -4.49 3.07
CA LEU A 84 -17.87 -5.94 3.17
C LEU A 84 -17.45 -6.36 4.59
N ARG A 85 -17.85 -7.56 5.00
CA ARG A 85 -17.45 -8.12 6.30
C ARG A 85 -15.94 -8.18 6.46
N ALA A 86 -15.49 -7.84 7.64
CA ALA A 86 -14.06 -7.79 7.95
C ALA A 86 -13.37 -9.17 7.82
N ASN A 87 -14.10 -10.26 8.04
CA ASN A 87 -13.58 -11.63 8.02
C ASN A 87 -14.02 -12.47 6.81
N ASP A 88 -14.89 -11.95 5.95
CA ASP A 88 -15.35 -12.64 4.74
C ASP A 88 -15.98 -11.66 3.76
N SER A 89 -15.28 -11.36 2.69
CA SER A 89 -15.74 -10.41 1.66
C SER A 89 -16.89 -10.95 0.78
N ASN A 90 -17.31 -12.19 0.94
CA ASN A 90 -18.48 -12.73 0.22
C ASN A 90 -19.81 -12.20 0.78
N TYR A 91 -19.77 -11.41 1.85
CA TYR A 91 -20.93 -10.79 2.46
C TYR A 91 -20.69 -9.31 2.76
N PHE A 92 -21.73 -8.50 2.66
CA PHE A 92 -21.78 -7.18 3.26
C PHE A 92 -21.88 -7.26 4.79
N GLU A 93 -21.56 -6.17 5.50
CA GLU A 93 -21.65 -6.10 6.95
C GLU A 93 -23.07 -6.45 7.48
N ASP A 94 -24.12 -6.10 6.75
CA ASP A 94 -25.51 -6.39 7.08
C ASP A 94 -25.92 -7.87 6.84
N GLY A 95 -25.01 -8.68 6.31
CA GLY A 95 -25.25 -10.10 6.05
C GLY A 95 -25.78 -10.42 4.64
N THR A 96 -26.06 -9.42 3.83
CA THR A 96 -26.44 -9.62 2.42
C THR A 96 -25.27 -10.23 1.66
N ALA A 97 -25.50 -11.19 0.77
CA ALA A 97 -24.48 -11.78 -0.07
C ALA A 97 -23.90 -10.73 -1.05
N ALA A 98 -22.60 -10.68 -1.15
CA ALA A 98 -21.89 -9.82 -2.08
C ALA A 98 -21.50 -10.59 -3.34
N ILE A 99 -21.68 -9.97 -4.51
CA ILE A 99 -21.28 -10.49 -5.81
C ILE A 99 -20.16 -9.59 -6.36
N HIS A 100 -19.08 -10.22 -6.85
CA HIS A 100 -17.86 -9.53 -7.24
C HIS A 100 -17.63 -9.54 -8.77
N ASP A 101 -18.68 -9.64 -9.55
CA ASP A 101 -18.66 -9.69 -11.02
C ASP A 101 -18.91 -8.32 -11.69
N GLY A 102 -19.08 -7.28 -10.90
CA GLY A 102 -19.38 -5.92 -11.36
C GLY A 102 -20.86 -5.57 -11.38
N SER A 103 -21.78 -6.51 -11.14
CA SER A 103 -23.23 -6.26 -11.17
C SER A 103 -23.67 -5.26 -10.09
N TYR A 104 -23.08 -5.30 -8.89
CA TYR A 104 -23.37 -4.33 -7.82
C TYR A 104 -22.42 -3.13 -7.83
N GLY A 105 -21.38 -3.16 -8.63
CA GLY A 105 -20.31 -2.17 -8.68
C GLY A 105 -18.92 -2.81 -8.62
N GLN A 106 -17.92 -1.99 -8.37
CA GLN A 106 -16.53 -2.40 -8.31
C GLN A 106 -16.15 -2.84 -6.90
N THR A 107 -15.44 -3.96 -6.76
CA THR A 107 -14.85 -4.35 -5.48
C THR A 107 -13.59 -3.53 -5.26
N MET A 108 -13.58 -2.70 -4.23
CA MET A 108 -12.52 -1.74 -3.96
C MET A 108 -11.91 -1.97 -2.58
N ALA A 109 -10.63 -1.63 -2.42
CA ALA A 109 -9.97 -1.50 -1.14
C ALA A 109 -10.06 -0.03 -0.71
N TYR A 110 -10.60 0.19 0.48
CA TYR A 110 -10.84 1.50 1.08
C TYR A 110 -9.84 1.78 2.18
N ARG A 111 -9.31 2.99 2.21
CA ARG A 111 -8.53 3.54 3.32
C ARG A 111 -9.05 4.92 3.67
N PRO A 112 -9.36 5.18 4.96
CA PRO A 112 -9.77 6.52 5.41
C PRO A 112 -8.61 7.51 5.31
N PRO A 113 -8.89 8.83 5.39
CA PRO A 113 -7.86 9.86 5.42
C PRO A 113 -6.83 9.61 6.52
N LEU A 114 -5.59 9.97 6.25
CA LEU A 114 -4.51 9.90 7.23
C LEU A 114 -3.76 11.24 7.28
N TYR A 115 -3.61 11.75 8.49
CA TYR A 115 -2.83 12.94 8.80
C TYR A 115 -1.50 12.53 9.45
N GLY A 116 -0.49 13.35 9.30
CA GLY A 116 0.79 13.06 9.92
C GLY A 116 1.83 14.14 9.72
N LYS A 117 3.01 13.85 10.23
CA LYS A 117 4.21 14.66 10.01
C LYS A 117 5.45 13.79 10.04
N VAL A 118 6.46 14.23 9.34
CA VAL A 118 7.79 13.62 9.32
C VAL A 118 8.71 14.48 10.19
N VAL A 119 9.36 13.87 11.16
CA VAL A 119 10.29 14.55 12.06
C VAL A 119 11.62 13.82 12.09
N ARG A 120 12.68 14.52 11.80
CA ARG A 120 14.04 13.99 11.91
C ARG A 120 14.49 14.04 13.37
N LEU A 121 14.73 12.88 13.96
CA LEU A 121 15.18 12.77 15.37
C LEU A 121 16.70 12.79 15.49
N SER A 122 17.42 12.29 14.47
CA SER A 122 18.87 12.32 14.37
C SER A 122 19.29 12.34 12.91
N GLU A 123 20.58 12.25 12.62
CA GLU A 123 21.11 12.19 11.25
C GLU A 123 20.51 11.03 10.42
N SER A 124 20.28 9.88 11.04
CA SER A 124 19.76 8.67 10.38
C SER A 124 18.35 8.26 10.81
N VAL A 125 17.78 8.86 11.88
CA VAL A 125 16.48 8.43 12.42
C VAL A 125 15.39 9.42 12.09
N VAL A 126 14.33 8.92 11.47
CA VAL A 126 13.13 9.69 11.12
C VAL A 126 11.92 9.06 11.78
N ARG A 127 11.11 9.88 12.41
CA ARG A 127 9.80 9.52 12.97
C ARG A 127 8.69 10.00 12.05
N VAL A 128 7.82 9.08 11.64
CA VAL A 128 6.59 9.38 10.91
C VAL A 128 5.41 9.24 11.86
N TYR A 129 4.85 10.38 12.26
CA TYR A 129 3.62 10.43 13.07
C TYR A 129 2.41 10.23 12.17
N LYS A 130 1.39 9.57 12.68
CA LYS A 130 0.14 9.26 11.98
C LYS A 130 -1.06 9.44 12.88
N SER A 131 -2.15 10.02 12.36
CA SER A 131 -3.42 10.23 13.06
C SER A 131 -4.58 10.09 12.09
N PRO A 132 -5.70 9.44 12.47
CA PRO A 132 -6.91 9.41 11.67
C PRO A 132 -7.64 10.76 11.62
N THR A 133 -7.26 11.70 12.48
CA THR A 133 -7.90 13.02 12.60
C THR A 133 -6.89 14.14 12.44
N PRO A 134 -7.32 15.33 11.97
CA PRO A 134 -6.46 16.51 11.91
C PRO A 134 -5.92 16.87 13.31
N MET A 135 -4.64 17.19 13.38
CA MET A 135 -3.97 17.66 14.61
C MET A 135 -3.09 18.86 14.31
N GLN A 136 -2.83 19.68 15.32
CA GLN A 136 -1.92 20.81 15.18
C GLN A 136 -0.52 20.32 14.74
N GLY A 137 0.01 20.91 13.68
CA GLY A 137 1.31 20.56 13.10
C GLY A 137 1.34 19.25 12.31
N PHE A 138 0.19 18.61 12.06
CA PHE A 138 0.05 17.51 11.11
C PHE A 138 -0.50 18.03 9.79
N SER A 139 -0.02 17.50 8.69
CA SER A 139 -0.58 17.69 7.34
C SER A 139 -1.37 16.46 6.90
N LEU A 140 -2.22 16.62 5.91
CA LEU A 140 -2.89 15.50 5.25
C LEU A 140 -1.84 14.72 4.45
N LEU A 141 -1.50 13.49 4.88
CA LEU A 141 -0.61 12.60 4.14
C LEU A 141 -1.32 12.07 2.89
N TYR A 142 -2.58 11.66 3.05
CA TYR A 142 -3.49 11.32 1.97
C TYR A 142 -4.95 11.47 2.41
N ASP A 143 -5.80 11.81 1.46
CA ASP A 143 -7.25 11.77 1.60
C ASP A 143 -7.76 10.31 1.46
N THR A 144 -9.05 10.12 1.47
CA THR A 144 -9.67 8.82 1.21
C THR A 144 -9.07 8.17 -0.03
N ILE A 145 -8.56 6.95 0.12
CA ILE A 145 -8.09 6.13 -0.99
C ILE A 145 -9.13 5.04 -1.26
N VAL A 146 -9.54 4.93 -2.53
CA VAL A 146 -10.45 3.90 -3.02
C VAL A 146 -9.84 3.32 -4.28
N GLU A 147 -9.17 2.19 -4.15
CA GLU A 147 -8.48 1.52 -5.26
C GLU A 147 -9.01 0.11 -5.46
N GLY A 148 -8.89 -0.43 -6.67
CA GLY A 148 -9.36 -1.77 -6.98
C GLY A 148 -8.84 -2.79 -5.97
N ALA A 149 -9.73 -3.56 -5.34
CA ALA A 149 -9.32 -4.69 -4.52
C ALA A 149 -8.59 -5.74 -5.36
N PHE A 150 -8.89 -5.79 -6.65
CA PHE A 150 -8.28 -6.69 -7.61
C PHE A 150 -7.50 -5.91 -8.68
N LEU A 151 -6.54 -6.59 -9.33
CA LEU A 151 -5.89 -6.08 -10.54
C LEU A 151 -6.94 -5.86 -11.63
N GLY A 152 -6.80 -4.77 -12.39
CA GLY A 152 -7.80 -4.35 -13.36
C GLY A 152 -8.01 -5.37 -14.47
N SER A 153 -9.25 -5.74 -14.69
CA SER A 153 -9.75 -6.50 -15.86
C SER A 153 -10.62 -5.60 -16.73
N THR A 154 -11.25 -6.12 -17.77
CA THR A 154 -12.12 -5.33 -18.64
C THR A 154 -13.45 -6.02 -18.90
N GLN A 155 -14.51 -5.21 -18.99
CA GLN A 155 -15.82 -5.61 -19.48
C GLN A 155 -16.32 -4.59 -20.51
N THR A 156 -17.18 -5.02 -21.42
CA THR A 156 -17.89 -4.09 -22.31
C THR A 156 -19.24 -3.75 -21.69
N ILE A 157 -19.42 -2.47 -21.35
CA ILE A 157 -20.64 -1.92 -20.76
C ILE A 157 -21.15 -0.84 -21.70
N GLU A 158 -22.40 -0.95 -22.13
CA GLU A 158 -23.03 -0.01 -23.07
C GLU A 158 -22.18 0.25 -24.34
N GLY A 159 -21.54 -0.82 -24.87
CA GLY A 159 -20.69 -0.75 -26.06
C GLY A 159 -19.29 -0.16 -25.84
N LYS A 160 -18.92 0.21 -24.61
CA LYS A 160 -17.61 0.75 -24.26
C LYS A 160 -16.81 -0.26 -23.45
N VAL A 161 -15.52 -0.38 -23.75
CA VAL A 161 -14.60 -1.17 -22.91
C VAL A 161 -14.32 -0.37 -21.62
N CYS A 162 -14.69 -0.93 -20.49
CA CYS A 162 -14.51 -0.34 -19.16
C CYS A 162 -13.45 -1.12 -18.38
N LEU A 163 -12.65 -0.40 -17.59
CA LEU A 163 -11.75 -1.01 -16.61
C LEU A 163 -12.54 -1.42 -15.38
N MET A 164 -12.33 -2.65 -14.90
CA MET A 164 -13.09 -3.27 -13.83
C MET A 164 -12.18 -3.80 -12.73
N SER A 165 -12.66 -3.77 -11.49
CA SER A 165 -12.08 -4.48 -10.34
C SER A 165 -13.05 -5.56 -9.87
N ILE A 166 -12.96 -6.73 -10.50
CA ILE A 166 -13.90 -7.85 -10.32
C ILE A 166 -13.15 -9.17 -10.11
N ALA A 167 -13.80 -10.11 -9.44
CA ALA A 167 -13.26 -11.44 -9.17
C ALA A 167 -13.43 -12.40 -10.36
N ASN A 168 -12.76 -13.56 -10.28
CA ASN A 168 -12.82 -14.65 -11.25
C ASN A 168 -12.47 -14.25 -12.69
N THR A 169 -11.68 -13.20 -12.84
CA THR A 169 -11.20 -12.71 -14.13
C THR A 169 -9.69 -12.56 -14.13
N LEU A 170 -9.08 -12.71 -15.30
CA LEU A 170 -7.67 -12.43 -15.48
C LEU A 170 -7.44 -10.91 -15.58
N PRO A 171 -6.36 -10.40 -14.97
CA PRO A 171 -5.98 -9.01 -15.14
C PRO A 171 -5.73 -8.67 -16.61
N LYS A 172 -6.18 -7.49 -17.05
CA LYS A 172 -5.96 -6.99 -18.39
C LYS A 172 -4.57 -6.43 -18.57
N ASP A 173 -3.74 -7.10 -19.31
CA ASP A 173 -2.40 -6.68 -19.69
C ASP A 173 -2.31 -6.22 -21.16
N SER A 174 -1.11 -5.98 -21.63
CA SER A 174 -0.80 -5.63 -23.03
C SER A 174 -1.54 -4.37 -23.50
N ILE A 175 -1.77 -3.44 -22.58
CA ILE A 175 -2.32 -2.10 -22.83
C ILE A 175 -1.42 -1.04 -22.23
N SER A 176 -1.42 0.16 -22.80
CA SER A 176 -0.68 1.30 -22.23
C SER A 176 -1.43 1.94 -21.06
N MET A 177 -0.72 2.72 -20.24
CA MET A 177 -1.34 3.47 -19.14
C MET A 177 -2.44 4.43 -19.64
N SER A 178 -2.24 5.10 -20.77
CA SER A 178 -3.24 6.00 -21.36
C SER A 178 -4.50 5.25 -21.83
N THR A 179 -4.34 4.06 -22.42
CA THR A 179 -5.49 3.22 -22.80
C THR A 179 -6.25 2.76 -21.56
N ALA A 180 -5.55 2.30 -20.53
CA ALA A 180 -6.16 1.88 -19.27
C ALA A 180 -6.92 3.02 -18.58
N TRP A 181 -6.36 4.24 -18.60
CA TRP A 181 -7.04 5.42 -18.09
C TRP A 181 -8.34 5.71 -18.86
N GLY A 182 -8.30 5.64 -20.20
CA GLY A 182 -9.50 5.79 -21.05
C GLY A 182 -10.58 4.76 -20.70
N TYR A 183 -10.19 3.50 -20.42
CA TYR A 183 -11.14 2.48 -19.98
C TYR A 183 -11.73 2.74 -18.59
N ALA A 184 -10.97 3.32 -17.67
CA ALA A 184 -11.49 3.77 -16.38
C ALA A 184 -12.51 4.91 -16.55
N GLN A 185 -12.20 5.92 -17.41
CA GLN A 185 -13.10 7.03 -17.73
C GLN A 185 -14.39 6.60 -18.45
N ASN A 186 -14.34 5.50 -19.22
CA ASN A 186 -15.54 4.92 -19.84
C ASN A 186 -16.53 4.37 -18.79
N TYR A 187 -16.05 3.91 -17.64
CA TYR A 187 -16.90 3.48 -16.52
C TYR A 187 -17.56 4.68 -15.84
N GLY A 188 -16.84 5.79 -15.65
CA GLY A 188 -17.38 7.03 -15.09
C GLY A 188 -16.30 8.11 -14.94
N LYS A 189 -16.73 9.38 -14.92
CA LYS A 189 -15.81 10.55 -14.88
C LYS A 189 -14.91 10.62 -13.65
N ASP A 190 -15.35 10.03 -12.52
CA ASP A 190 -14.62 10.03 -11.26
C ASP A 190 -13.76 8.77 -11.07
N TRP A 191 -13.67 7.94 -12.11
CA TRP A 191 -12.90 6.71 -12.12
C TRP A 191 -11.58 6.91 -12.87
N GLY A 192 -10.52 6.29 -12.37
CA GLY A 192 -9.19 6.40 -12.94
C GLY A 192 -8.28 5.26 -12.53
N LEU A 193 -6.99 5.53 -12.44
CA LEU A 193 -5.97 4.52 -12.09
C LEU A 193 -5.39 4.81 -10.71
N MET A 194 -4.85 3.77 -10.07
CA MET A 194 -4.04 3.90 -8.86
C MET A 194 -2.97 4.97 -9.06
N ASN A 195 -2.89 5.92 -8.14
CA ASN A 195 -1.93 7.01 -8.19
C ASN A 195 -0.75 6.81 -7.24
N TRP A 196 0.24 7.70 -7.33
CA TRP A 196 1.41 7.71 -6.45
C TRP A 196 1.03 7.73 -4.97
N THR A 197 0.04 8.54 -4.59
CA THR A 197 -0.39 8.68 -3.20
C THR A 197 -0.92 7.37 -2.63
N ALA A 198 -1.74 6.64 -3.39
CA ALA A 198 -2.26 5.33 -3.00
C ALA A 198 -1.14 4.28 -2.90
N TRP A 199 -0.23 4.26 -3.89
CA TRP A 199 0.92 3.35 -3.87
C TRP A 199 1.86 3.62 -2.69
N ASN A 200 2.16 4.90 -2.40
CA ASN A 200 3.00 5.28 -1.25
C ASN A 200 2.33 4.94 0.09
N ALA A 201 1.01 5.12 0.20
CA ALA A 201 0.24 4.73 1.38
C ALA A 201 0.36 3.23 1.67
N ASP A 202 0.32 2.38 0.64
CA ASP A 202 0.53 0.94 0.78
C ASP A 202 1.91 0.61 1.37
N ASN A 203 2.96 1.30 0.93
CA ASN A 203 4.30 1.15 1.50
C ASN A 203 4.32 1.51 2.99
N LEU A 204 3.77 2.67 3.34
CA LEU A 204 3.73 3.16 4.72
C LEU A 204 2.93 2.23 5.65
N LEU A 205 1.80 1.71 5.16
CA LEU A 205 0.94 0.81 5.93
C LEU A 205 1.52 -0.59 6.04
N ALA A 206 2.14 -1.10 4.99
CA ALA A 206 2.81 -2.41 5.01
C ALA A 206 4.00 -2.43 5.98
N HIS A 207 4.84 -1.39 5.97
CA HIS A 207 5.96 -1.26 6.90
C HIS A 207 5.48 -1.13 8.34
N ASP A 208 4.42 -0.35 8.57
CA ASP A 208 3.80 -0.17 9.87
C ASP A 208 3.20 -1.48 10.39
N PHE A 209 2.42 -2.18 9.56
CA PHE A 209 1.81 -3.47 9.90
C PHE A 209 2.87 -4.52 10.26
N CYS A 210 3.86 -4.69 9.39
CA CYS A 210 4.94 -5.65 9.58
C CYS A 210 5.96 -5.24 10.65
N LYS A 211 5.94 -3.96 11.10
CA LYS A 211 7.00 -3.35 11.93
C LYS A 211 8.40 -3.60 11.33
N ASN A 212 8.46 -3.61 10.01
CA ASN A 212 9.67 -3.92 9.25
C ASN A 212 9.53 -3.35 7.83
N ARG A 213 10.62 -2.83 7.27
CA ARG A 213 10.66 -2.44 5.86
C ARG A 213 10.74 -3.64 4.93
N ASN A 214 11.37 -4.72 5.36
CA ASN A 214 11.26 -5.99 4.66
C ASN A 214 9.97 -6.71 5.06
N VAL A 215 8.93 -6.55 4.26
CA VAL A 215 7.61 -7.16 4.54
C VAL A 215 7.54 -8.66 4.19
N ARG A 216 8.51 -9.17 3.44
CA ARG A 216 8.48 -10.54 2.89
C ARG A 216 8.48 -11.65 3.95
N PRO A 217 9.23 -11.57 5.07
CA PRO A 217 9.15 -12.58 6.12
C PRO A 217 7.72 -12.76 6.66
N THR A 218 6.95 -11.65 6.74
CA THR A 218 5.59 -11.66 7.27
C THR A 218 4.55 -11.98 6.19
N LEU A 219 4.62 -11.28 5.05
CA LEU A 219 3.57 -11.31 4.03
C LEU A 219 3.97 -12.05 2.74
N GLY A 220 5.26 -12.35 2.55
CA GLY A 220 5.74 -12.96 1.32
C GLY A 220 5.97 -11.94 0.19
N SER A 221 6.37 -12.44 -0.96
CA SER A 221 6.65 -11.66 -2.17
C SER A 221 5.45 -11.61 -3.15
N GLY A 222 4.27 -12.07 -2.72
CA GLY A 222 3.13 -12.24 -3.62
C GLY A 222 3.30 -13.44 -4.55
N ILE A 223 2.52 -13.50 -5.62
CA ILE A 223 2.68 -14.51 -6.66
C ILE A 223 4.00 -14.25 -7.38
N ILE A 224 4.98 -15.09 -7.12
CA ILE A 224 6.29 -15.10 -7.75
C ILE A 224 6.58 -16.51 -8.26
N GLY A 225 7.29 -16.61 -9.34
CA GLY A 225 7.65 -17.86 -9.99
C GLY A 225 7.42 -17.71 -11.50
N GLY A 226 8.39 -18.03 -12.25
CA GLY A 226 8.38 -17.87 -13.68
C GLY A 226 9.76 -17.47 -14.18
N THR A 227 10.00 -17.68 -15.44
CA THR A 227 11.22 -17.25 -16.12
C THR A 227 10.96 -15.95 -16.87
N ASN A 228 12.00 -15.18 -17.16
CA ASN A 228 11.95 -13.89 -17.86
C ASN A 228 11.43 -13.93 -19.31
N SER A 229 10.84 -15.03 -19.76
CA SER A 229 10.25 -15.11 -21.10
C SER A 229 8.74 -15.08 -21.03
N GLY A 230 8.09 -14.30 -21.89
CA GLY A 230 6.64 -14.06 -21.91
C GLY A 230 5.75 -15.30 -21.97
N THR A 231 6.33 -16.47 -22.19
CA THR A 231 5.63 -17.76 -22.17
C THR A 231 5.85 -18.56 -20.89
N ALA A 232 6.84 -18.26 -20.08
CA ALA A 232 7.27 -19.13 -18.99
C ALA A 232 6.90 -18.65 -17.57
N ALA A 233 6.43 -17.43 -17.43
CA ALA A 233 5.63 -17.03 -16.27
C ALA A 233 4.17 -17.53 -16.40
N GLY A 234 3.92 -18.36 -17.42
CA GLY A 234 2.64 -18.76 -17.91
C GLY A 234 1.63 -19.15 -16.83
N VAL A 235 2.03 -20.04 -15.94
CA VAL A 235 1.11 -20.58 -14.94
C VAL A 235 0.75 -19.54 -13.86
N ALA A 236 1.70 -18.75 -13.39
CA ALA A 236 1.43 -17.69 -12.40
C ALA A 236 0.43 -16.64 -12.93
N TYR A 237 0.42 -16.38 -14.22
CA TYR A 237 -0.44 -15.41 -14.87
C TYR A 237 -1.84 -15.95 -15.23
N THR A 238 -2.07 -17.24 -15.13
CA THR A 238 -3.39 -17.85 -15.33
C THR A 238 -4.28 -17.82 -14.10
N ILE A 239 -3.72 -17.42 -12.94
CA ILE A 239 -4.48 -17.30 -11.68
C ILE A 239 -5.44 -16.12 -11.80
N PRO A 240 -6.77 -16.30 -11.71
CA PRO A 240 -7.72 -15.20 -11.72
C PRO A 240 -7.63 -14.37 -10.43
N SER A 241 -8.21 -13.18 -10.44
CA SER A 241 -8.39 -12.35 -9.25
C SER A 241 -9.51 -12.89 -8.36
N GLY A 242 -9.53 -12.54 -7.08
CA GLY A 242 -10.57 -12.90 -6.12
C GLY A 242 -10.21 -14.05 -5.19
N CYS A 243 -9.00 -14.58 -5.27
CA CYS A 243 -8.58 -15.71 -4.43
C CYS A 243 -8.42 -15.37 -2.94
N THR A 244 -8.41 -14.08 -2.58
CA THR A 244 -8.28 -13.59 -1.19
C THR A 244 -9.61 -13.16 -0.56
N LEU A 245 -10.76 -13.44 -1.17
CA LEU A 245 -12.07 -13.02 -0.66
C LEU A 245 -12.37 -13.56 0.73
N SER A 246 -11.99 -14.80 1.00
CA SER A 246 -12.15 -15.44 2.31
C SER A 246 -11.30 -14.86 3.43
N LEU A 247 -10.28 -14.06 3.11
CA LEU A 247 -9.52 -13.30 4.12
C LEU A 247 -10.27 -12.06 4.60
N GLY A 248 -11.31 -11.64 3.90
CA GLY A 248 -11.97 -10.37 4.19
C GLY A 248 -10.99 -9.18 4.09
N ASN A 249 -10.95 -8.36 5.13
CA ASN A 249 -10.07 -7.19 5.23
C ASN A 249 -8.68 -7.50 5.79
N ALA A 250 -8.43 -8.75 6.17
CA ALA A 250 -7.17 -9.12 6.82
C ALA A 250 -5.97 -8.89 5.89
N THR A 251 -4.92 -8.33 6.48
CA THR A 251 -3.59 -8.29 5.87
C THR A 251 -2.92 -9.64 6.08
N GLY A 252 -2.57 -10.33 5.00
CA GLY A 252 -2.04 -11.68 5.06
C GLY A 252 -1.79 -12.28 3.68
N LYS A 253 -1.73 -13.60 3.63
CA LYS A 253 -1.53 -14.36 2.40
C LYS A 253 -2.36 -15.64 2.37
N VAL A 254 -2.71 -16.07 1.17
CA VAL A 254 -3.38 -17.35 0.92
C VAL A 254 -2.54 -18.18 -0.05
N SER A 255 -2.62 -19.51 0.09
CA SER A 255 -2.11 -20.42 -0.93
C SER A 255 -3.14 -20.57 -2.04
N VAL A 256 -2.70 -20.42 -3.28
CA VAL A 256 -3.55 -20.58 -4.47
C VAL A 256 -2.88 -21.57 -5.42
N THR A 257 -3.69 -22.45 -6.00
CA THR A 257 -3.23 -23.38 -7.03
C THR A 257 -3.58 -22.79 -8.40
N ALA A 258 -2.61 -22.77 -9.31
CA ALA A 258 -2.89 -22.29 -10.64
C ALA A 258 -3.83 -23.27 -11.38
N PRO A 259 -4.76 -22.74 -12.20
CA PRO A 259 -5.69 -23.58 -12.97
C PRO A 259 -4.96 -24.65 -13.81
N ASP A 260 -5.54 -25.83 -13.87
CA ASP A 260 -5.07 -26.98 -14.66
C ASP A 260 -3.66 -27.48 -14.32
N THR A 261 -3.17 -27.14 -13.11
CA THR A 261 -1.84 -27.55 -12.62
C THR A 261 -1.88 -27.95 -11.16
N THR A 262 -0.73 -28.44 -10.64
CA THR A 262 -0.50 -28.64 -9.19
C THR A 262 0.37 -27.57 -8.58
N GLU A 263 0.78 -26.55 -9.37
CA GLU A 263 1.66 -25.50 -8.88
C GLU A 263 0.92 -24.56 -7.93
N GLN A 264 1.53 -24.35 -6.76
CA GLN A 264 1.01 -23.48 -5.71
C GLN A 264 1.79 -22.19 -5.60
N PHE A 265 1.06 -21.12 -5.40
CA PHE A 265 1.58 -19.78 -5.21
C PHE A 265 1.04 -19.16 -3.93
N SER A 266 1.67 -18.09 -3.45
CA SER A 266 1.23 -17.34 -2.30
C SER A 266 0.69 -15.99 -2.77
N GLU A 267 -0.61 -15.74 -2.66
CA GLU A 267 -1.20 -14.44 -2.98
C GLU A 267 -1.30 -13.57 -1.74
N VAL A 268 -0.94 -12.29 -1.85
CA VAL A 268 -0.92 -11.32 -0.76
C VAL A 268 -2.17 -10.44 -0.79
N SER A 269 -2.75 -10.22 0.40
CA SER A 269 -3.74 -9.18 0.65
C SER A 269 -3.19 -8.16 1.64
N LEU A 270 -3.30 -6.87 1.33
CA LEU A 270 -2.95 -5.75 2.20
C LEU A 270 -4.22 -4.92 2.48
N PHE A 271 -4.81 -5.08 3.66
CA PHE A 271 -6.07 -4.43 4.03
C PHE A 271 -7.15 -4.56 2.93
N GLY A 272 -7.35 -5.80 2.45
CA GLY A 272 -8.32 -6.09 1.40
C GLY A 272 -7.85 -5.85 -0.04
N LYS A 273 -6.66 -5.30 -0.27
CA LYS A 273 -6.06 -5.18 -1.60
C LYS A 273 -5.32 -6.46 -1.95
N GLU A 274 -5.89 -7.25 -2.86
CA GLU A 274 -5.25 -8.45 -3.43
C GLU A 274 -4.16 -8.07 -4.43
N SER A 275 -3.14 -8.93 -4.58
CA SER A 275 -1.98 -8.67 -5.43
C SER A 275 -1.41 -7.26 -5.17
N ALA A 276 -1.27 -6.89 -3.88
CA ALA A 276 -0.71 -5.59 -3.52
C ALA A 276 0.71 -5.40 -4.10
N TRP A 277 1.42 -6.52 -4.27
CA TRP A 277 2.67 -6.66 -5.03
C TRP A 277 2.81 -8.10 -5.55
N GLY A 278 3.78 -8.33 -6.43
CA GLY A 278 3.93 -9.59 -7.15
C GLY A 278 2.96 -9.71 -8.32
N LYS A 279 2.90 -10.88 -8.94
CA LYS A 279 2.07 -11.24 -10.08
C LYS A 279 2.37 -10.40 -11.33
N LYS A 280 1.97 -9.12 -11.38
CA LYS A 280 2.19 -8.21 -12.51
C LYS A 280 2.54 -6.81 -12.03
N TRP A 281 3.34 -6.09 -12.80
CA TRP A 281 3.65 -4.69 -12.60
C TRP A 281 2.40 -3.83 -12.75
N GLN A 282 2.15 -2.95 -11.77
CA GLN A 282 0.97 -2.09 -11.73
C GLN A 282 1.33 -0.67 -12.13
N PHE A 283 0.59 -0.07 -13.06
CA PHE A 283 0.75 1.35 -13.39
C PHE A 283 0.50 2.20 -12.16
N ILE A 284 1.41 3.16 -11.91
CA ILE A 284 1.26 4.21 -10.91
C ILE A 284 1.01 5.52 -11.67
N ALA A 285 -0.25 5.98 -11.68
CA ALA A 285 -0.64 7.22 -12.32
C ALA A 285 -0.39 8.45 -11.41
N GLY A 286 -0.74 9.65 -11.88
CA GLY A 286 -0.59 10.88 -11.11
C GLY A 286 0.86 11.29 -10.87
N ASN A 287 1.79 10.73 -11.62
CA ASN A 287 3.20 11.11 -11.56
C ASN A 287 3.88 10.99 -12.92
N ILE A 288 4.95 11.73 -13.08
CA ILE A 288 5.97 11.53 -14.11
C ILE A 288 7.33 11.70 -13.49
N HIS A 289 8.35 11.09 -14.06
CA HIS A 289 9.71 11.38 -13.66
C HIS A 289 10.55 11.92 -14.84
N ASN A 290 11.48 12.78 -14.51
CA ASN A 290 12.47 13.32 -15.43
C ASN A 290 13.82 13.34 -14.71
N GLY A 291 14.69 12.44 -15.09
CA GLY A 291 15.94 12.24 -14.34
C GLY A 291 15.66 11.90 -12.88
N SER A 292 16.22 12.68 -11.96
CA SER A 292 16.09 12.47 -10.50
C SER A 292 14.87 13.14 -9.88
N THR A 293 13.99 13.76 -10.67
CA THR A 293 12.82 14.47 -10.17
C THR A 293 11.55 13.71 -10.52
N ILE A 294 10.73 13.46 -9.51
CA ILE A 294 9.35 12.98 -9.68
C ILE A 294 8.42 14.17 -9.47
N TYR A 295 7.55 14.41 -10.43
CA TYR A 295 6.44 15.35 -10.34
C TYR A 295 5.21 14.54 -9.95
N ILE A 296 4.56 14.89 -8.85
CA ILE A 296 3.49 14.11 -8.23
C ILE A 296 2.21 14.94 -8.16
N TRP A 297 1.12 14.37 -8.63
CA TRP A 297 -0.24 14.86 -8.45
C TRP A 297 -0.99 13.93 -7.51
N ASP A 298 -1.89 14.46 -6.74
CA ASP A 298 -2.73 13.66 -5.85
C ASP A 298 -3.95 13.04 -6.58
N ASP A 299 -4.09 13.31 -7.88
CA ASP A 299 -5.09 12.72 -8.76
C ASP A 299 -4.45 11.79 -9.81
N ASN A 300 -5.28 11.15 -10.64
CA ASN A 300 -4.85 10.18 -11.65
C ASN A 300 -4.75 10.76 -13.07
N LYS A 301 -4.78 12.07 -13.24
CA LYS A 301 -4.97 12.71 -14.57
C LYS A 301 -3.70 12.83 -15.38
N VAL A 302 -2.54 12.53 -14.80
CA VAL A 302 -1.27 12.59 -15.51
C VAL A 302 -1.08 11.33 -16.32
N VAL A 303 -1.36 11.40 -17.61
CA VAL A 303 -1.20 10.33 -18.59
C VAL A 303 -0.36 10.77 -19.79
N ASN A 304 0.32 11.90 -19.68
CA ASN A 304 1.17 12.49 -20.71
C ASN A 304 2.56 12.79 -20.16
N ARG A 305 3.51 12.93 -21.07
CA ARG A 305 4.94 13.18 -20.76
C ARG A 305 5.22 14.46 -19.98
N ASN A 306 4.44 15.50 -20.25
CA ASN A 306 4.63 16.80 -19.61
C ASN A 306 3.55 17.07 -18.57
N PRO A 307 3.90 17.70 -17.44
CA PRO A 307 2.90 18.17 -16.48
C PRO A 307 1.85 19.02 -17.19
N PRO A 308 0.53 18.79 -16.99
CA PRO A 308 -0.49 19.65 -17.53
C PRO A 308 -0.32 21.07 -16.97
N SER A 309 -0.38 22.11 -17.84
CA SER A 309 -0.34 23.50 -17.39
C SER A 309 -1.54 23.80 -16.49
N GLY A 310 -1.33 24.54 -15.39
CA GLY A 310 -2.37 24.96 -14.46
C GLY A 310 -2.80 23.90 -13.43
N VAL A 311 -2.13 22.78 -13.36
CA VAL A 311 -2.35 21.75 -12.33
C VAL A 311 -1.33 21.90 -11.21
N ASN A 312 -1.80 21.88 -9.96
CA ASN A 312 -0.93 21.85 -8.80
C ASN A 312 -0.23 20.49 -8.70
N TYR A 313 1.06 20.52 -8.50
CA TYR A 313 1.88 19.33 -8.24
C TYR A 313 2.95 19.65 -7.21
N ARG A 314 3.44 18.61 -6.55
CA ARG A 314 4.65 18.66 -5.73
C ARG A 314 5.77 17.93 -6.42
N THR A 315 7.00 18.27 -6.06
CA THR A 315 8.19 17.62 -6.57
C THR A 315 8.88 16.83 -5.46
N ALA A 316 9.45 15.72 -5.83
CA ALA A 316 10.31 14.94 -4.96
C ALA A 316 11.58 14.55 -5.72
N TYR A 317 12.70 14.50 -4.98
CA TYR A 317 13.98 14.13 -5.55
C TYR A 317 14.39 12.76 -5.07
N PHE A 318 14.92 11.95 -5.97
CA PHE A 318 15.54 10.68 -5.66
C PHE A 318 16.85 10.51 -6.41
N ASN A 319 17.68 9.60 -5.96
CA ASN A 319 18.89 9.28 -6.72
C ASN A 319 18.51 8.46 -7.95
N ASN A 320 18.71 9.03 -9.13
CA ASN A 320 18.53 8.33 -10.40
C ASN A 320 19.86 7.69 -10.80
N ASP A 321 20.07 6.44 -10.39
CA ASP A 321 21.23 5.68 -10.85
C ASP A 321 20.92 5.05 -12.20
N THR A 322 21.38 5.71 -13.26
CA THR A 322 21.11 5.36 -14.66
C THR A 322 21.79 4.06 -15.13
N ASN A 323 22.60 3.43 -14.32
CA ASN A 323 23.36 2.21 -14.68
C ASN A 323 22.64 0.94 -14.23
N SER A 324 21.34 0.73 -14.55
CA SER A 324 20.67 -0.28 -13.79
C SER A 324 19.84 -1.28 -14.55
N SER A 325 20.18 -2.50 -14.38
CA SER A 325 19.24 -3.62 -14.31
C SER A 325 19.11 -4.03 -12.84
N GLY A 326 17.97 -3.66 -12.18
CA GLY A 326 17.61 -4.18 -10.87
C GLY A 326 18.52 -3.82 -9.69
N LYS A 327 18.63 -2.55 -9.34
CA LYS A 327 19.37 -2.12 -8.14
C LYS A 327 18.48 -2.09 -6.91
N CYS A 328 19.01 -2.53 -5.77
CA CYS A 328 18.32 -2.47 -4.50
C CYS A 328 18.59 -1.13 -3.80
N PRO A 329 17.54 -0.38 -3.41
CA PRO A 329 17.72 0.78 -2.54
C PRO A 329 18.36 0.38 -1.22
N ILE A 330 19.49 0.96 -0.87
CA ILE A 330 20.14 0.79 0.44
C ILE A 330 19.86 1.93 1.39
N LYS A 331 19.37 3.05 0.87
CA LYS A 331 18.93 4.19 1.67
C LYS A 331 17.68 4.80 1.03
N MET A 332 16.67 5.02 1.85
CA MET A 332 15.41 5.66 1.49
C MET A 332 15.19 6.86 2.41
N ALA A 333 14.76 7.98 1.84
CA ALA A 333 14.37 9.16 2.61
C ALA A 333 12.87 9.42 2.49
N PHE A 334 12.33 10.16 3.46
CA PHE A 334 10.94 10.58 3.48
C PHE A 334 10.79 12.00 2.94
N GLY A 335 9.90 12.18 1.96
CA GLY A 335 9.46 13.48 1.50
C GLY A 335 8.38 14.10 2.38
N GLU A 336 7.81 15.22 1.92
CA GLU A 336 6.87 16.06 2.68
C GLU A 336 5.61 15.31 3.14
N LYS A 337 5.01 14.50 2.27
CA LYS A 337 3.85 13.66 2.58
C LYS A 337 4.27 12.22 2.95
N ALA A 338 5.41 12.09 3.60
CA ALA A 338 6.03 10.80 3.87
C ALA A 338 6.26 9.96 2.59
N ASP A 339 6.49 10.62 1.46
CA ASP A 339 6.86 9.96 0.21
C ASP A 339 8.17 9.22 0.40
N LEU A 340 8.17 7.93 0.09
CA LEU A 340 9.33 7.08 0.30
C LEU A 340 10.14 6.95 -0.99
N LEU A 341 11.30 7.57 -1.02
CA LEU A 341 12.15 7.70 -2.20
C LEU A 341 13.57 7.19 -1.95
N PRO A 342 14.17 6.46 -2.90
CA PRO A 342 15.54 6.00 -2.77
C PRO A 342 16.54 7.15 -2.90
N THR A 343 17.52 7.20 -2.01
CA THR A 343 18.61 8.16 -2.02
C THR A 343 19.96 7.52 -2.26
N ASN A 344 20.06 6.20 -2.15
CA ASN A 344 21.27 5.46 -2.49
C ASN A 344 20.92 4.03 -2.90
N PHE A 345 21.73 3.43 -3.77
CA PHE A 345 21.54 2.10 -4.33
C PHE A 345 22.77 1.22 -4.16
N GLN A 346 22.55 -0.07 -4.10
CA GLN A 346 23.57 -1.11 -4.18
C GLN A 346 23.47 -1.82 -5.55
N ALA A 347 24.64 -2.14 -6.12
CA ALA A 347 24.75 -2.68 -7.48
C ALA A 347 24.29 -4.12 -7.65
N SER A 348 24.06 -4.87 -6.58
CA SER A 348 23.73 -6.30 -6.64
C SER A 348 22.48 -6.65 -5.86
N ASP A 349 21.85 -7.75 -6.29
CA ASP A 349 20.89 -8.54 -5.58
C ASP A 349 21.27 -8.73 -4.13
N ASN A 350 20.64 -8.02 -3.22
CA ASN A 350 20.82 -8.37 -1.84
C ASN A 350 19.47 -8.59 -1.17
N THR A 351 19.09 -9.87 -1.14
CA THR A 351 17.91 -10.34 -0.41
C THR A 351 18.06 -10.20 1.10
N THR A 352 19.24 -9.83 1.59
CA THR A 352 19.55 -9.61 3.02
C THR A 352 19.34 -8.16 3.46
N LEU A 353 19.11 -7.23 2.53
CA LEU A 353 18.78 -5.85 2.90
C LEU A 353 17.43 -5.78 3.61
N ASN A 354 17.35 -4.93 4.62
CA ASN A 354 16.13 -4.69 5.39
C ASN A 354 14.98 -4.12 4.54
N TYR A 355 15.29 -3.51 3.39
CA TYR A 355 14.32 -3.06 2.39
C TYR A 355 14.50 -3.90 1.11
N ALA A 356 13.85 -5.03 1.09
CA ALA A 356 13.97 -5.98 0.00
C ALA A 356 13.03 -5.63 -1.16
N ALA A 357 13.41 -4.64 -1.93
CA ALA A 357 12.75 -4.24 -3.17
C ALA A 357 13.81 -3.82 -4.19
N ALA A 358 13.46 -3.80 -5.46
CA ALA A 358 14.35 -3.32 -6.51
C ALA A 358 13.74 -2.13 -7.23
N TRP A 359 14.59 -1.19 -7.63
CA TRP A 359 14.26 -0.14 -8.57
C TRP A 359 14.97 -0.39 -9.89
N TYR A 360 14.19 -0.61 -10.93
CA TYR A 360 14.69 -0.77 -12.28
C TYR A 360 14.60 0.58 -12.99
N MET A 361 15.73 1.21 -13.27
CA MET A 361 15.79 2.53 -13.89
C MET A 361 16.71 2.51 -15.10
N ASN A 362 16.32 3.22 -16.16
CA ASN A 362 17.22 3.66 -17.20
C ASN A 362 16.89 5.12 -17.58
N GLY A 363 17.80 5.79 -18.23
CA GLY A 363 17.72 7.23 -18.48
C GLY A 363 16.58 7.72 -19.39
N GLY A 364 15.70 6.84 -19.87
CA GLY A 364 14.61 7.19 -20.80
C GLY A 364 13.21 6.98 -20.24
N GLY A 365 13.06 6.61 -18.96
CA GLY A 365 11.76 6.35 -18.36
C GLY A 365 10.97 7.63 -18.08
N GLU A 366 9.64 7.53 -18.09
CA GLU A 366 8.71 8.64 -17.86
C GLU A 366 7.63 8.25 -16.84
N ILE A 367 7.29 6.96 -16.74
CA ILE A 367 6.25 6.45 -15.85
C ILE A 367 6.83 5.47 -14.83
N LEU A 368 6.11 5.31 -13.74
CA LEU A 368 6.43 4.33 -12.71
C LEU A 368 5.44 3.16 -12.75
N LEU A 369 5.99 1.96 -12.52
CA LEU A 369 5.22 0.76 -12.25
C LEU A 369 5.66 0.20 -10.89
N GLY A 370 4.72 -0.27 -10.09
CA GLY A 370 4.99 -0.75 -8.74
C GLY A 370 4.71 -2.23 -8.54
N GLY A 371 5.27 -2.77 -7.45
CA GLY A 371 4.94 -4.08 -6.91
C GLY A 371 5.75 -5.26 -7.44
N GLY A 372 6.29 -5.17 -8.65
CA GLY A 372 7.01 -6.28 -9.30
C GLY A 372 6.11 -7.28 -10.03
N GLY A 373 6.66 -7.99 -10.99
CA GLY A 373 6.00 -9.08 -11.70
C GLY A 373 6.49 -10.47 -11.25
N ALA A 374 5.75 -11.53 -11.55
CA ALA A 374 6.06 -12.89 -11.09
C ALA A 374 7.47 -13.36 -11.48
N CYS A 375 8.01 -12.88 -12.60
CA CYS A 375 9.35 -13.19 -13.07
C CYS A 375 10.48 -12.51 -12.27
N HIS A 376 10.17 -11.59 -11.35
CA HIS A 376 11.15 -10.84 -10.57
C HIS A 376 11.43 -11.48 -9.19
N GLY A 377 10.80 -12.61 -8.90
CA GLY A 377 11.10 -13.41 -7.72
C GLY A 377 11.04 -12.63 -6.41
N SER A 378 12.06 -12.77 -5.59
CA SER A 378 12.14 -12.17 -4.27
C SER A 378 12.28 -10.64 -4.24
N TYR A 379 12.41 -9.98 -5.39
CA TYR A 379 12.39 -8.51 -5.47
C TYR A 379 11.00 -7.91 -5.30
N CYS A 380 9.94 -8.71 -5.54
CA CYS A 380 8.57 -8.25 -5.40
C CYS A 380 8.27 -7.85 -3.96
N ALA A 381 7.90 -6.60 -3.78
CA ALA A 381 7.55 -5.96 -2.51
C ALA A 381 6.80 -4.65 -2.78
N PRO A 382 6.14 -4.05 -1.78
CA PRO A 382 5.45 -2.77 -1.98
C PRO A 382 6.34 -1.68 -2.59
N GLY A 383 7.61 -1.62 -2.17
CA GLY A 383 8.56 -0.63 -2.65
C GLY A 383 9.28 -0.98 -3.96
N CYS A 384 8.94 -2.10 -4.61
CA CYS A 384 9.54 -2.47 -5.90
C CYS A 384 9.00 -1.57 -7.01
N VAL A 385 9.90 -0.94 -7.79
CA VAL A 385 9.55 0.04 -8.82
C VAL A 385 10.27 -0.27 -10.13
N TYR A 386 9.57 -0.09 -11.24
CA TYR A 386 10.13 -0.07 -12.58
C TYR A 386 9.89 1.32 -13.20
N ALA A 387 10.98 2.04 -13.44
CA ALA A 387 11.00 3.44 -13.85
C ALA A 387 11.66 3.62 -15.23
N SER A 388 11.61 2.62 -16.09
CA SER A 388 12.27 2.64 -17.39
C SER A 388 11.30 2.72 -18.58
N CYS A 389 10.00 2.92 -18.32
CA CYS A 389 8.96 2.90 -19.34
C CYS A 389 8.48 4.29 -19.70
N VAL A 390 8.06 4.46 -20.95
CA VAL A 390 7.37 5.65 -21.46
C VAL A 390 5.85 5.44 -21.46
N PHE A 391 5.07 6.52 -21.58
CA PHE A 391 3.60 6.46 -21.51
C PHE A 391 2.93 5.50 -22.47
N GLY A 392 3.50 5.30 -23.64
CA GLY A 392 3.00 4.38 -24.67
C GLY A 392 3.37 2.92 -24.45
N THR A 393 4.20 2.61 -23.45
CA THR A 393 4.67 1.25 -23.23
C THR A 393 3.53 0.34 -22.80
N SER A 394 3.43 -0.81 -23.45
CA SER A 394 2.55 -1.91 -23.08
C SER A 394 3.37 -3.19 -23.00
N SER A 395 3.04 -4.06 -22.05
CA SER A 395 3.70 -5.36 -21.87
C SER A 395 2.71 -6.38 -21.33
N TRP A 396 2.99 -7.64 -21.57
CA TRP A 396 2.21 -8.79 -21.09
C TRP A 396 2.20 -8.91 -19.55
N ASP A 397 3.12 -8.23 -18.87
CA ASP A 397 3.27 -8.20 -17.41
C ASP A 397 2.87 -6.86 -16.80
N PHE A 398 2.37 -5.89 -17.58
CA PHE A 398 1.89 -4.59 -17.10
C PHE A 398 0.37 -4.57 -17.02
N VAL A 399 -0.16 -4.16 -15.88
CA VAL A 399 -1.59 -4.10 -15.61
C VAL A 399 -2.01 -2.79 -14.95
N PRO A 400 -3.22 -2.32 -15.21
CA PRO A 400 -3.82 -1.23 -14.45
C PRO A 400 -4.39 -1.72 -13.12
N ARG A 401 -4.57 -0.79 -12.20
CA ARG A 401 -5.47 -0.92 -11.04
C ARG A 401 -6.44 0.24 -11.06
N LEU A 402 -7.74 -0.09 -10.99
CA LEU A 402 -8.81 0.89 -10.99
C LEU A 402 -8.76 1.74 -9.71
N SER A 403 -9.17 3.00 -9.77
CA SER A 403 -9.37 3.86 -8.59
C SER A 403 -10.59 4.74 -8.76
N TYR A 404 -11.22 5.09 -7.64
CA TYR A 404 -12.35 6.01 -7.59
C TYR A 404 -11.95 7.28 -6.82
N TYR A 405 -12.19 8.44 -7.42
CA TYR A 405 -11.80 9.76 -6.92
C TYR A 405 -13.00 10.65 -6.57
N GLY A 406 -14.21 10.11 -6.70
CA GLY A 406 -15.43 10.81 -6.36
C GLY A 406 -15.75 10.72 -4.86
N LYS A 407 -16.82 11.39 -4.46
CA LYS A 407 -17.33 11.33 -3.09
C LYS A 407 -18.07 10.00 -2.87
N LEU A 408 -17.74 9.30 -1.78
CA LEU A 408 -18.46 8.11 -1.37
C LEU A 408 -19.73 8.49 -0.58
N ASN A 409 -20.83 7.76 -0.88
CA ASN A 409 -22.05 7.74 -0.10
C ASN A 409 -22.22 6.33 0.49
N PHE A 410 -21.94 6.17 1.79
CA PHE A 410 -22.06 4.87 2.44
C PHE A 410 -23.52 4.50 2.69
N VAL A 411 -23.91 3.34 2.18
CA VAL A 411 -25.23 2.69 2.33
C VAL A 411 -25.02 1.28 2.88
N ASN A 412 -26.08 0.59 3.28
CA ASN A 412 -25.99 -0.84 3.62
C ASN A 412 -26.01 -1.74 2.36
N GLY A 413 -25.67 -3.00 2.53
CA GLY A 413 -25.56 -3.96 1.42
C GLY A 413 -26.89 -4.14 0.66
N LYS A 414 -28.03 -4.19 1.38
CA LYS A 414 -29.37 -4.34 0.76
C LYS A 414 -29.72 -3.14 -0.11
N GLU A 415 -29.41 -1.93 0.35
CA GLU A 415 -29.64 -0.70 -0.40
C GLU A 415 -28.80 -0.65 -1.67
N LEU A 416 -27.51 -1.02 -1.57
CA LEU A 416 -26.62 -1.08 -2.74
C LEU A 416 -27.13 -2.09 -3.78
N VAL A 417 -27.52 -3.29 -3.35
CA VAL A 417 -28.04 -4.35 -4.21
C VAL A 417 -29.35 -3.90 -4.88
N ALA A 418 -30.25 -3.25 -4.13
CA ALA A 418 -31.49 -2.74 -4.67
C ALA A 418 -31.29 -1.62 -5.72
N ALA A 419 -30.23 -0.84 -5.58
CA ALA A 419 -29.89 0.21 -6.54
C ALA A 419 -29.26 -0.32 -7.85
N ALA A 420 -28.80 -1.56 -7.86
CA ALA A 420 -28.19 -2.22 -9.01
C ALA A 420 -29.18 -2.97 -9.91
N GLY A 421 -30.37 -3.31 -9.41
CA GLY A 421 -31.47 -3.95 -10.12
C GLY A 421 -32.48 -2.96 -10.65
#